data_b5b43c0398acf5f2cdccc9d29007a757
#
_entry.id   b5b43c0398acf5f2cdccc9d29007a757
#
_cell.length_a   1.000
_cell.length_b   1.000
_cell.length_c   1.000
_cell.angle_alpha   90.00
_cell.angle_beta   90.00
_cell.angle_gamma   90.00
#
_symmetry.space_group_name_H-M   'P 1'
#
loop_
_entity.id
_entity.type
_entity.pdbx_description
1 polymer ?
#
loop_
_entity_poly.entity_id
_entity_poly.type
_entity_poly.pdbx_seq_one_letter_code
_entity_poly.pdbx_strand_id
1 'polypeptide(L)'
;MKRISHYLFILWVGIFLLQACASKRISQEKEKQAKLAQKITSLRQGNQAILLVAFGSTWQEAHNAYNALQRELTRTFNSASTGKSAPQDVYLAFTSGMCIQRCQQKGLGDFYSPHTWLAALAQAGYTSIVVQSLHVAQGKEYLDLVQEVNTFTQAYPSIDIALQGPLLDHAPEVAKILCKSYESELKSGATLLFMGHGTPKKYDIGGREEIHLLFEQELQKQAPRCFVATVDTEGNLLEDAIARMQKKGIKGGRVICIPLMTIAGDHAHNDMQGGDEDTPEAESWRAELVKAGYQCSKEDCRLTGLIEMPEVVQFLERQLEKQITRKR
;
A
#
# COMPACT_ATOMS: atom_id res chain seq x y z
N MET A 1 -13.36 49.79 26.38
CA MET A 1 -14.20 49.43 25.23
C MET A 1 -13.42 49.33 23.90
N LYS A 2 -12.46 50.21 23.56
CA LYS A 2 -11.72 50.17 22.27
C LYS A 2 -10.85 48.89 22.04
N ARG A 3 -10.28 48.26 23.09
CA ARG A 3 -9.46 47.06 22.96
C ARG A 3 -10.25 45.80 22.60
N ILE A 4 -11.47 45.63 23.09
CA ILE A 4 -12.33 44.48 22.79
C ILE A 4 -12.79 44.46 21.33
N SER A 5 -13.06 45.67 20.77
CA SER A 5 -13.44 45.82 19.36
C SER A 5 -12.31 45.39 18.39
N HIS A 6 -11.04 45.63 18.74
CA HIS A 6 -9.90 45.22 17.93
C HIS A 6 -9.71 43.68 17.90
N TYR A 7 -9.89 42.99 19.02
CA TYR A 7 -9.79 41.53 19.07
C TYR A 7 -10.92 40.84 18.29
N LEU A 8 -12.15 41.37 18.38
CA LEU A 8 -13.28 40.90 17.59
C LEU A 8 -13.08 41.11 16.11
N PHE A 9 -12.49 42.22 15.69
CA PHE A 9 -12.18 42.48 14.27
C PHE A 9 -11.11 41.53 13.73
N ILE A 10 -10.02 41.29 14.49
CA ILE A 10 -8.96 40.34 14.11
C ILE A 10 -9.51 38.91 14.01
N LEU A 11 -10.38 38.50 14.95
CA LEU A 11 -11.04 37.20 14.91
C LEU A 11 -11.94 37.06 13.68
N TRP A 12 -12.70 38.10 13.33
CA TRP A 12 -13.57 38.13 12.14
C TRP A 12 -12.77 38.03 10.83
N VAL A 13 -11.69 38.78 10.72
CA VAL A 13 -10.79 38.73 9.56
C VAL A 13 -10.12 37.37 9.45
N GLY A 14 -9.69 36.76 10.57
CA GLY A 14 -9.13 35.40 10.59
C GLY A 14 -10.14 34.34 10.12
N ILE A 15 -11.39 34.40 10.58
CA ILE A 15 -12.45 33.48 10.14
C ILE A 15 -12.74 33.66 8.64
N PHE A 16 -12.80 34.91 8.15
CA PHE A 16 -13.06 35.19 6.75
C PHE A 16 -11.94 34.69 5.83
N LEU A 17 -10.68 34.84 6.24
CA LEU A 17 -9.52 34.31 5.52
C LEU A 17 -9.52 32.78 5.51
N LEU A 18 -9.87 32.11 6.61
CA LEU A 18 -10.00 30.66 6.69
C LEU A 18 -11.11 30.13 5.75
N GLN A 19 -12.26 30.81 5.74
CA GLN A 19 -13.36 30.46 4.82
C GLN A 19 -12.99 30.67 3.34
N ALA A 20 -12.30 31.76 3.02
CA ALA A 20 -11.82 32.03 1.65
C ALA A 20 -10.79 30.97 1.19
N CYS A 21 -9.86 30.58 2.07
CA CYS A 21 -8.90 29.50 1.79
C CYS A 21 -9.60 28.14 1.60
N ALA A 22 -10.59 27.81 2.44
CA ALA A 22 -11.36 26.57 2.32
C ALA A 22 -12.16 26.55 1.00
N SER A 23 -12.84 27.64 0.66
CA SER A 23 -13.60 27.77 -0.60
C SER A 23 -12.71 27.60 -1.83
N LYS A 24 -11.52 28.19 -1.81
CA LYS A 24 -10.53 28.06 -2.89
C LYS A 24 -10.05 26.62 -3.05
N ARG A 25 -9.76 25.91 -1.94
CA ARG A 25 -9.36 24.50 -1.97
C ARG A 25 -10.46 23.62 -2.54
N ILE A 26 -11.70 23.81 -2.12
CA ILE A 26 -12.88 23.08 -2.62
C ILE A 26 -13.05 23.31 -4.13
N SER A 27 -12.92 24.55 -4.59
CA SER A 27 -13.01 24.89 -6.03
C SER A 27 -11.91 24.22 -6.85
N GLN A 28 -10.67 24.22 -6.36
CA GLN A 28 -9.54 23.57 -7.02
C GLN A 28 -9.73 22.04 -7.08
N GLU A 29 -10.25 21.44 -6.02
CA GLU A 29 -10.49 19.99 -6.00
C GLU A 29 -11.59 19.59 -6.99
N LYS A 30 -12.69 20.35 -7.05
CA LYS A 30 -13.75 20.15 -8.07
C LYS A 30 -13.23 20.29 -9.49
N GLU A 31 -12.35 21.24 -9.74
CA GLU A 31 -11.72 21.42 -11.05
C GLU A 31 -10.83 20.22 -11.44
N LYS A 32 -10.04 19.69 -10.49
CA LYS A 32 -9.25 18.48 -10.70
C LYS A 32 -10.14 17.28 -11.03
N GLN A 33 -11.21 17.09 -10.26
CA GLN A 33 -12.18 16.01 -10.48
C GLN A 33 -12.81 16.11 -11.87
N ALA A 34 -13.25 17.30 -12.28
CA ALA A 34 -13.86 17.52 -13.59
C ALA A 34 -12.89 17.27 -14.75
N LYS A 35 -11.65 17.74 -14.65
CA LYS A 35 -10.60 17.48 -15.65
C LYS A 35 -10.30 15.99 -15.76
N LEU A 36 -10.18 15.30 -14.63
CA LEU A 36 -9.95 13.86 -14.59
C LEU A 36 -11.14 13.11 -15.18
N ALA A 37 -12.37 13.47 -14.82
CA ALA A 37 -13.59 12.89 -15.36
C ALA A 37 -13.67 13.02 -16.89
N GLN A 38 -13.35 14.20 -17.43
CA GLN A 38 -13.32 14.42 -18.88
C GLN A 38 -12.29 13.52 -19.57
N LYS A 39 -11.09 13.39 -18.99
CA LYS A 39 -10.02 12.53 -19.51
C LYS A 39 -10.48 11.07 -19.56
N ILE A 40 -11.00 10.55 -18.45
CA ILE A 40 -11.41 9.13 -18.37
C ILE A 40 -12.65 8.84 -19.19
N THR A 41 -13.61 9.78 -19.35
CA THR A 41 -14.79 9.61 -20.20
C THR A 41 -14.41 9.29 -21.64
N SER A 42 -13.34 9.92 -22.15
CA SER A 42 -12.86 9.67 -23.53
C SER A 42 -12.16 8.32 -23.69
N LEU A 43 -11.72 7.68 -22.61
CA LEU A 43 -10.98 6.41 -22.60
C LEU A 43 -11.84 5.23 -22.13
N ARG A 44 -13.00 5.51 -21.56
CA ARG A 44 -13.89 4.53 -20.94
C ARG A 44 -14.36 3.48 -21.93
N GLN A 45 -14.18 2.19 -21.57
CA GLN A 45 -14.63 1.05 -22.40
C GLN A 45 -15.95 0.45 -21.92
N GLY A 46 -16.29 0.63 -20.64
CA GLY A 46 -17.47 0.08 -20.03
C GLY A 46 -18.06 0.99 -18.95
N ASN A 47 -18.94 0.45 -18.12
CA ASN A 47 -19.54 1.13 -16.98
C ASN A 47 -19.04 0.60 -15.62
N GLN A 48 -18.02 -0.25 -15.65
CA GLN A 48 -17.38 -0.86 -14.48
C GLN A 48 -15.92 -0.46 -14.41
N ALA A 49 -15.43 -0.16 -13.22
CA ALA A 49 -14.05 0.22 -12.98
C ALA A 49 -13.43 -0.54 -11.79
N ILE A 50 -12.14 -0.81 -11.89
CA ILE A 50 -11.29 -1.24 -10.79
C ILE A 50 -10.41 -0.04 -10.41
N LEU A 51 -10.50 0.40 -9.16
CA LEU A 51 -9.62 1.42 -8.59
C LEU A 51 -8.62 0.76 -7.66
N LEU A 52 -7.38 0.64 -8.11
CA LEU A 52 -6.26 0.21 -7.28
C LEU A 52 -5.88 1.36 -6.36
N VAL A 53 -5.70 1.09 -5.07
CA VAL A 53 -5.37 2.11 -4.08
C VAL A 53 -4.13 1.70 -3.30
N ALA A 54 -3.07 2.47 -3.45
CA ALA A 54 -1.78 2.28 -2.78
C ALA A 54 -1.41 3.50 -1.93
N PHE A 55 -0.45 3.34 -1.02
CA PHE A 55 0.14 4.48 -0.31
C PHE A 55 0.75 5.49 -1.29
N GLY A 56 1.46 4.98 -2.30
CA GLY A 56 2.20 5.76 -3.27
C GLY A 56 3.71 5.70 -3.04
N SER A 57 4.47 6.16 -4.01
CA SER A 57 5.93 6.23 -3.95
C SER A 57 6.46 7.32 -4.86
N THR A 58 7.69 7.76 -4.61
CA THR A 58 8.44 8.67 -5.50
C THR A 58 9.62 7.97 -6.19
N TRP A 59 9.72 6.66 -6.06
CA TRP A 59 10.72 5.83 -6.74
C TRP A 59 10.20 5.41 -8.13
N GLN A 60 11.07 5.50 -9.14
CA GLN A 60 10.70 5.17 -10.52
C GLN A 60 10.37 3.68 -10.68
N GLU A 61 11.11 2.81 -9.99
CA GLU A 61 10.90 1.36 -9.99
C GLU A 61 9.51 1.02 -9.43
N ALA A 62 9.09 1.69 -8.38
CA ALA A 62 7.74 1.54 -7.81
C ALA A 62 6.64 1.95 -8.82
N HIS A 63 6.86 3.03 -9.56
CA HIS A 63 5.92 3.43 -10.63
C HIS A 63 5.87 2.40 -11.76
N ASN A 64 7.01 1.79 -12.10
CA ASN A 64 7.06 0.70 -13.09
C ASN A 64 6.26 -0.51 -12.60
N ALA A 65 6.38 -0.88 -11.30
CA ALA A 65 5.62 -1.97 -10.69
C ALA A 65 4.11 -1.69 -10.69
N TYR A 66 3.66 -0.50 -10.28
CA TYR A 66 2.25 -0.11 -10.36
C TYR A 66 1.71 -0.14 -11.79
N ASN A 67 2.47 0.38 -12.75
CA ASN A 67 2.08 0.38 -14.16
C ASN A 67 2.03 -1.04 -14.74
N ALA A 68 2.92 -1.93 -14.31
CA ALA A 68 2.91 -3.33 -14.72
C ALA A 68 1.66 -4.05 -14.18
N LEU A 69 1.35 -3.89 -12.89
CA LEU A 69 0.14 -4.43 -12.29
C LEU A 69 -1.12 -3.92 -13.00
N GLN A 70 -1.22 -2.61 -13.23
CA GLN A 70 -2.38 -2.01 -13.91
C GLN A 70 -2.57 -2.59 -15.32
N ARG A 71 -1.49 -2.74 -16.09
CA ARG A 71 -1.55 -3.36 -17.43
C ARG A 71 -1.95 -4.83 -17.37
N GLU A 72 -1.41 -5.60 -16.42
CA GLU A 72 -1.73 -7.02 -16.26
C GLU A 72 -3.21 -7.21 -15.93
N LEU A 73 -3.73 -6.47 -14.94
CA LEU A 73 -5.15 -6.53 -14.59
C LEU A 73 -6.05 -6.05 -15.73
N THR A 74 -5.67 -4.99 -16.45
CA THR A 74 -6.39 -4.54 -17.65
C THR A 74 -6.44 -5.66 -18.70
N ARG A 75 -5.32 -6.34 -18.93
CA ARG A 75 -5.25 -7.46 -19.87
C ARG A 75 -6.11 -8.65 -19.42
N THR A 76 -6.01 -9.03 -18.15
CA THR A 76 -6.76 -10.17 -17.58
C THR A 76 -8.27 -9.94 -17.66
N PHE A 77 -8.76 -8.76 -17.29
CA PHE A 77 -10.19 -8.47 -17.24
C PHE A 77 -10.81 -8.03 -18.58
N ASN A 78 -9.98 -7.67 -19.58
CA ASN A 78 -10.46 -7.27 -20.92
C ASN A 78 -10.14 -8.29 -22.01
N SER A 79 -9.52 -9.43 -21.65
CA SER A 79 -9.24 -10.49 -22.64
C SER A 79 -10.53 -11.15 -23.12
N ALA A 80 -10.76 -11.13 -24.42
CA ALA A 80 -11.90 -11.80 -25.07
C ALA A 80 -11.96 -13.30 -24.81
N SER A 81 -10.82 -13.92 -24.46
CA SER A 81 -10.74 -15.36 -24.16
C SER A 81 -11.46 -15.77 -22.88
N THR A 82 -11.74 -14.85 -21.99
CA THR A 82 -12.43 -15.16 -20.72
C THR A 82 -13.96 -15.19 -20.85
N GLY A 83 -14.55 -14.55 -21.86
CA GLY A 83 -16.00 -14.60 -22.17
C GLY A 83 -16.95 -14.21 -21.02
N LYS A 84 -16.41 -13.79 -19.87
CA LYS A 84 -17.14 -13.79 -18.59
C LYS A 84 -17.47 -12.41 -18.04
N SER A 85 -16.84 -11.34 -18.50
CA SER A 85 -17.00 -10.03 -17.85
C SER A 85 -17.17 -8.90 -18.86
N ALA A 86 -17.96 -7.88 -18.51
CA ALA A 86 -17.91 -6.60 -19.19
C ALA A 86 -16.50 -6.00 -19.05
N PRO A 87 -16.03 -5.19 -20.02
CA PRO A 87 -14.73 -4.53 -19.92
C PRO A 87 -14.56 -3.78 -18.60
N GLN A 88 -13.40 -3.96 -17.96
CA GLN A 88 -13.04 -3.30 -16.72
C GLN A 88 -11.95 -2.27 -16.98
N ASP A 89 -12.25 -1.02 -16.70
CA ASP A 89 -11.23 0.03 -16.73
C ASP A 89 -10.47 0.03 -15.39
N VAL A 90 -9.12 -0.03 -15.43
CA VAL A 90 -8.28 -0.14 -14.25
C VAL A 90 -7.53 1.17 -14.02
N TYR A 91 -7.69 1.74 -12.84
CA TYR A 91 -7.09 3.01 -12.43
C TYR A 91 -6.25 2.85 -11.16
N LEU A 92 -5.39 3.84 -10.88
CA LEU A 92 -4.50 3.84 -9.71
C LEU A 92 -4.65 5.15 -8.94
N ALA A 93 -4.90 5.04 -7.65
CA ALA A 93 -4.93 6.14 -6.68
C ALA A 93 -3.84 5.99 -5.63
N PHE A 94 -3.36 7.13 -5.10
CA PHE A 94 -2.45 7.17 -3.96
C PHE A 94 -3.13 7.79 -2.74
N THR A 95 -2.97 7.17 -1.56
CA THR A 95 -3.50 7.71 -0.30
C THR A 95 -2.61 8.79 0.29
N SER A 96 -1.28 8.73 0.07
CA SER A 96 -0.34 9.71 0.59
C SER A 96 -0.35 11.02 -0.21
N GLY A 97 -0.95 12.06 0.36
CA GLY A 97 -0.90 13.40 -0.22
C GLY A 97 0.53 13.92 -0.42
N MET A 98 1.47 13.52 0.45
CA MET A 98 2.88 13.87 0.31
C MET A 98 3.51 13.20 -0.92
N CYS A 99 3.23 11.91 -1.16
CA CYS A 99 3.70 11.21 -2.36
C CYS A 99 3.12 11.84 -3.62
N ILE A 100 1.82 12.16 -3.64
CA ILE A 100 1.16 12.84 -4.77
C ILE A 100 1.87 14.16 -5.09
N GLN A 101 2.08 15.00 -4.08
CA GLN A 101 2.74 16.30 -4.26
C GLN A 101 4.19 16.15 -4.75
N ARG A 102 4.96 15.24 -4.15
CA ARG A 102 6.36 15.00 -4.55
C ARG A 102 6.47 14.43 -5.95
N CYS A 103 5.56 13.53 -6.36
CA CYS A 103 5.51 13.01 -7.72
C CYS A 103 5.29 14.13 -8.73
N GLN A 104 4.36 15.05 -8.47
CA GLN A 104 4.10 16.20 -9.30
C GLN A 104 5.33 17.12 -9.40
N GLN A 105 5.99 17.41 -8.26
CA GLN A 105 7.21 18.23 -8.22
C GLN A 105 8.38 17.62 -8.99
N LYS A 106 8.49 16.29 -8.99
CA LYS A 106 9.53 15.54 -9.71
C LYS A 106 9.18 15.24 -11.17
N GLY A 107 7.99 15.64 -11.65
CA GLY A 107 7.54 15.35 -13.02
C GLY A 107 7.26 13.87 -13.29
N LEU A 108 6.99 13.07 -12.23
CA LEU A 108 6.71 11.63 -12.35
C LEU A 108 5.29 11.32 -12.84
N GLY A 109 4.44 12.33 -12.98
CA GLY A 109 3.07 12.22 -13.45
C GLY A 109 2.04 12.82 -12.48
N ASP A 110 0.80 12.86 -12.94
CA ASP A 110 -0.35 13.34 -12.16
C ASP A 110 -0.99 12.15 -11.44
N PHE A 111 -0.83 12.09 -10.12
CA PHE A 111 -1.50 11.13 -9.25
C PHE A 111 -2.58 11.84 -8.44
N TYR A 112 -3.63 11.10 -8.09
CA TYR A 112 -4.78 11.65 -7.38
C TYR A 112 -5.16 10.74 -6.21
N SER A 113 -5.81 11.35 -5.20
CA SER A 113 -6.35 10.63 -4.05
C SER A 113 -7.54 9.73 -4.44
N PRO A 114 -7.89 8.72 -3.62
CA PRO A 114 -9.11 7.94 -3.82
C PRO A 114 -10.35 8.82 -3.88
N HIS A 115 -10.46 9.85 -3.04
CA HIS A 115 -11.54 10.83 -3.08
C HIS A 115 -11.69 11.49 -4.47
N THR A 116 -10.60 11.98 -5.04
CA THR A 116 -10.60 12.62 -6.37
C THR A 116 -11.00 11.61 -7.45
N TRP A 117 -10.44 10.40 -7.40
CA TRP A 117 -10.76 9.34 -8.37
C TRP A 117 -12.22 8.90 -8.30
N LEU A 118 -12.75 8.62 -7.10
CA LEU A 118 -14.14 8.16 -6.94
C LEU A 118 -15.12 9.19 -7.49
N ALA A 119 -14.92 10.48 -7.15
CA ALA A 119 -15.77 11.55 -7.68
C ALA A 119 -15.67 11.69 -9.21
N ALA A 120 -14.46 11.55 -9.78
CA ALA A 120 -14.24 11.60 -11.22
C ALA A 120 -14.89 10.40 -11.95
N LEU A 121 -14.78 9.19 -11.37
CA LEU A 121 -15.44 7.99 -11.92
C LEU A 121 -16.96 8.13 -11.93
N ALA A 122 -17.56 8.66 -10.86
CA ALA A 122 -18.99 8.96 -10.80
C ALA A 122 -19.40 9.95 -11.90
N GLN A 123 -18.66 11.06 -12.05
CA GLN A 123 -18.91 12.07 -13.08
C GLN A 123 -18.73 11.52 -14.51
N ALA A 124 -17.82 10.57 -14.70
CA ALA A 124 -17.59 9.90 -15.97
C ALA A 124 -18.66 8.83 -16.29
N GLY A 125 -19.62 8.58 -15.39
CA GLY A 125 -20.76 7.69 -15.62
C GLY A 125 -20.48 6.22 -15.34
N TYR A 126 -19.50 5.89 -14.50
CA TYR A 126 -19.36 4.53 -13.98
C TYR A 126 -20.49 4.21 -13.00
N THR A 127 -21.05 3.02 -13.12
CA THR A 127 -22.15 2.53 -12.28
C THR A 127 -21.73 1.44 -11.31
N SER A 128 -20.56 0.85 -11.50
CA SER A 128 -19.97 -0.15 -10.61
C SER A 128 -18.46 0.09 -10.44
N ILE A 129 -18.00 0.14 -9.21
CA ILE A 129 -16.59 0.37 -8.86
C ILE A 129 -16.13 -0.70 -7.87
N VAL A 130 -15.04 -1.38 -8.17
CA VAL A 130 -14.34 -2.22 -7.20
C VAL A 130 -13.07 -1.49 -6.77
N VAL A 131 -13.00 -1.12 -5.51
CA VAL A 131 -11.81 -0.52 -4.90
C VAL A 131 -10.94 -1.65 -4.36
N GLN A 132 -9.78 -1.88 -4.95
CA GLN A 132 -8.79 -2.84 -4.50
C GLN A 132 -7.72 -2.14 -3.67
N SER A 133 -7.73 -2.36 -2.37
CA SER A 133 -6.64 -1.93 -1.52
C SER A 133 -5.37 -2.73 -1.86
N LEU A 134 -4.28 -2.03 -2.09
CA LEU A 134 -2.93 -2.59 -2.20
C LEU A 134 -2.14 -2.43 -0.89
N HIS A 135 -2.75 -1.92 0.18
CA HIS A 135 -2.12 -1.88 1.49
C HIS A 135 -1.86 -3.29 2.00
N VAL A 136 -0.81 -3.46 2.77
CA VAL A 136 -0.46 -4.77 3.34
C VAL A 136 -1.32 -5.08 4.55
N ALA A 137 -1.49 -4.11 5.45
CA ALA A 137 -2.23 -4.24 6.70
C ALA A 137 -3.26 -3.13 6.87
N GLN A 138 -4.17 -3.29 7.83
CA GLN A 138 -5.18 -2.30 8.19
C GLN A 138 -4.57 -1.17 9.04
N GLY A 139 -3.66 -0.37 8.45
CA GLY A 139 -3.12 0.84 9.07
C GLY A 139 -4.02 2.06 8.86
N LYS A 140 -3.51 3.23 9.27
CA LYS A 140 -4.22 4.51 9.17
C LYS A 140 -4.73 4.80 7.75
N GLU A 141 -3.88 4.61 6.74
CA GLU A 141 -4.21 4.92 5.34
C GLU A 141 -5.35 4.04 4.81
N TYR A 142 -5.41 2.76 5.22
CA TYR A 142 -6.52 1.89 4.88
C TYR A 142 -7.82 2.33 5.58
N LEU A 143 -7.75 2.74 6.84
CA LEU A 143 -8.92 3.23 7.57
C LEU A 143 -9.46 4.54 6.99
N ASP A 144 -8.58 5.45 6.58
CA ASP A 144 -8.96 6.66 5.87
C ASP A 144 -9.65 6.30 4.53
N LEU A 145 -9.13 5.30 3.80
CA LEU A 145 -9.78 4.79 2.58
C LEU A 145 -11.18 4.22 2.85
N VAL A 146 -11.36 3.46 3.93
CA VAL A 146 -12.69 2.95 4.34
C VAL A 146 -13.65 4.11 4.56
N GLN A 147 -13.21 5.18 5.24
CA GLN A 147 -14.04 6.36 5.49
C GLN A 147 -14.37 7.10 4.18
N GLU A 148 -13.41 7.24 3.26
CA GLU A 148 -13.65 7.85 1.95
C GLU A 148 -14.68 7.07 1.13
N VAL A 149 -14.57 5.74 1.09
CA VAL A 149 -15.52 4.86 0.39
C VAL A 149 -16.92 4.97 1.02
N ASN A 150 -17.03 4.98 2.35
CA ASN A 150 -18.31 5.15 3.03
C ASN A 150 -18.95 6.51 2.72
N THR A 151 -18.17 7.58 2.72
CA THR A 151 -18.62 8.93 2.37
C THR A 151 -19.09 8.97 0.91
N PHE A 152 -18.35 8.34 0.01
CA PHE A 152 -18.71 8.22 -1.40
C PHE A 152 -20.03 7.47 -1.58
N THR A 153 -20.21 6.35 -0.91
CA THR A 153 -21.44 5.53 -0.98
C THR A 153 -22.68 6.35 -0.57
N GLN A 154 -22.54 7.20 0.45
CA GLN A 154 -23.63 8.09 0.88
C GLN A 154 -23.93 9.19 -0.15
N ALA A 155 -22.90 9.73 -0.80
CA ALA A 155 -23.04 10.79 -1.80
C ALA A 155 -23.55 10.29 -3.16
N TYR A 156 -23.27 9.02 -3.51
CA TYR A 156 -23.60 8.40 -4.79
C TYR A 156 -24.29 7.04 -4.61
N PRO A 157 -25.52 7.01 -4.04
CA PRO A 157 -26.19 5.75 -3.70
C PRO A 157 -26.61 4.88 -4.91
N SER A 158 -26.57 5.44 -6.11
CA SER A 158 -26.85 4.72 -7.36
C SER A 158 -25.64 3.98 -7.93
N ILE A 159 -24.44 4.22 -7.39
CA ILE A 159 -23.23 3.55 -7.82
C ILE A 159 -22.95 2.36 -6.90
N ASP A 160 -22.86 1.18 -7.49
CA ASP A 160 -22.47 -0.02 -6.77
C ASP A 160 -20.96 -0.02 -6.51
N ILE A 161 -20.56 0.16 -5.26
CA ILE A 161 -19.15 0.17 -4.86
C ILE A 161 -18.83 -0.96 -3.88
N ALA A 162 -17.66 -1.58 -4.04
CA ALA A 162 -17.13 -2.55 -3.10
C ALA A 162 -15.66 -2.24 -2.79
N LEU A 163 -15.29 -2.34 -1.52
CA LEU A 163 -13.92 -2.23 -1.05
C LEU A 163 -13.37 -3.61 -0.69
N GLN A 164 -12.24 -3.96 -1.29
CA GLN A 164 -11.44 -5.13 -0.90
C GLN A 164 -10.45 -4.74 0.20
N GLY A 165 -10.30 -5.61 1.19
CA GLY A 165 -9.37 -5.41 2.30
C GLY A 165 -7.90 -5.46 1.88
N PRO A 166 -6.99 -5.14 2.81
CA PRO A 166 -5.55 -5.27 2.60
C PRO A 166 -5.12 -6.74 2.54
N LEU A 167 -3.87 -6.97 2.09
CA LEU A 167 -3.36 -8.33 1.85
C LEU A 167 -3.42 -9.23 3.09
N LEU A 168 -3.11 -8.73 4.27
CA LEU A 168 -3.09 -9.52 5.51
C LEU A 168 -4.47 -9.86 6.07
N ASP A 169 -5.57 -9.36 5.49
CA ASP A 169 -6.91 -9.91 5.76
C ASP A 169 -7.04 -11.36 5.25
N HIS A 170 -6.10 -11.79 4.39
CA HIS A 170 -5.96 -13.13 3.86
C HIS A 170 -4.65 -13.79 4.31
N ALA A 171 -4.22 -13.54 5.55
CA ALA A 171 -2.91 -13.94 6.08
C ALA A 171 -2.53 -15.41 5.82
N PRO A 172 -3.41 -16.42 6.01
CA PRO A 172 -3.06 -17.82 5.75
C PRO A 172 -2.72 -18.11 4.28
N GLU A 173 -3.45 -17.51 3.33
CA GLU A 173 -3.22 -17.69 1.89
C GLU A 173 -1.95 -16.95 1.44
N VAL A 174 -1.76 -15.72 1.91
CA VAL A 174 -0.56 -14.92 1.62
C VAL A 174 0.70 -15.59 2.20
N ALA A 175 0.64 -16.11 3.43
CA ALA A 175 1.76 -16.84 4.04
C ALA A 175 2.16 -18.06 3.19
N LYS A 176 1.18 -18.84 2.71
CA LYS A 176 1.43 -19.99 1.83
C LYS A 176 2.09 -19.56 0.51
N ILE A 177 1.62 -18.48 -0.09
CA ILE A 177 2.19 -17.91 -1.32
C ILE A 177 3.66 -17.55 -1.08
N LEU A 178 3.94 -16.72 -0.06
CA LEU A 178 5.29 -16.24 0.21
C LEU A 178 6.25 -17.39 0.56
N CYS A 179 5.87 -18.34 1.40
CA CYS A 179 6.71 -19.49 1.72
C CYS A 179 6.99 -20.36 0.49
N LYS A 180 6.03 -20.47 -0.45
CA LYS A 180 6.22 -21.22 -1.69
C LYS A 180 7.17 -20.48 -2.65
N SER A 181 7.05 -19.15 -2.76
CA SER A 181 7.93 -18.34 -3.63
C SER A 181 9.40 -18.38 -3.19
N TYR A 182 9.65 -18.64 -1.90
CA TYR A 182 11.02 -18.77 -1.36
C TYR A 182 11.33 -20.20 -0.89
N GLU A 183 10.68 -21.21 -1.49
CA GLU A 183 10.84 -22.62 -1.09
C GLU A 183 12.27 -23.13 -1.24
N SER A 184 13.00 -22.67 -2.25
CA SER A 184 14.40 -23.07 -2.50
C SER A 184 15.33 -22.59 -1.38
N GLU A 185 15.14 -21.34 -0.96
CA GLU A 185 15.90 -20.72 0.12
C GLU A 185 15.60 -21.41 1.46
N LEU A 186 14.34 -21.70 1.73
CA LEU A 186 13.92 -22.44 2.93
C LEU A 186 14.50 -23.87 2.96
N LYS A 187 14.49 -24.58 1.82
CA LYS A 187 15.09 -25.92 1.69
C LYS A 187 16.61 -25.89 1.87
N SER A 188 17.28 -24.80 1.49
CA SER A 188 18.71 -24.62 1.74
C SER A 188 19.04 -24.28 3.20
N GLY A 189 18.06 -24.16 4.08
CA GLY A 189 18.20 -23.83 5.49
C GLY A 189 18.28 -22.33 5.80
N ALA A 190 18.01 -21.47 4.82
CA ALA A 190 17.94 -20.03 5.06
C ALA A 190 16.79 -19.65 5.98
N THR A 191 16.93 -18.54 6.69
CA THR A 191 15.86 -17.89 7.44
C THR A 191 15.30 -16.76 6.61
N LEU A 192 13.97 -16.69 6.48
CA LEU A 192 13.31 -15.56 5.84
C LEU A 192 12.93 -14.52 6.90
N LEU A 193 13.33 -13.28 6.68
CA LEU A 193 12.99 -12.15 7.53
C LEU A 193 12.24 -11.12 6.70
N PHE A 194 10.95 -10.99 6.96
CA PHE A 194 10.08 -10.05 6.27
C PHE A 194 10.10 -8.69 6.95
N MET A 195 10.34 -7.63 6.19
CA MET A 195 10.30 -6.24 6.65
C MET A 195 8.93 -5.63 6.38
N GLY A 196 8.09 -5.47 7.40
CA GLY A 196 6.89 -4.64 7.35
C GLY A 196 7.19 -3.18 7.69
N HIS A 197 6.32 -2.27 7.24
CA HIS A 197 6.43 -0.87 7.67
C HIS A 197 6.13 -0.75 9.17
N GLY A 198 5.05 -1.38 9.60
CA GLY A 198 4.54 -1.23 10.95
C GLY A 198 3.62 -0.02 11.12
N THR A 199 3.19 0.21 12.34
CA THR A 199 2.37 1.35 12.74
C THR A 199 2.89 1.88 14.06
N PRO A 200 3.38 3.13 14.13
CA PRO A 200 3.78 3.74 15.39
C PRO A 200 2.61 3.73 16.39
N LYS A 201 2.87 3.42 17.65
CA LYS A 201 1.88 3.27 18.71
C LYS A 201 0.88 4.44 18.80
N LYS A 202 1.36 5.68 18.57
CA LYS A 202 0.52 6.89 18.56
C LYS A 202 -0.56 6.90 17.46
N TYR A 203 -0.43 6.05 16.45
CA TYR A 203 -1.38 5.90 15.34
C TYR A 203 -2.11 4.56 15.37
N ASP A 204 -1.82 3.71 16.37
CA ASP A 204 -2.55 2.44 16.52
C ASP A 204 -4.00 2.71 16.94
N ILE A 205 -4.90 2.28 16.09
CA ILE A 205 -6.34 2.38 16.31
C ILE A 205 -6.88 0.96 16.46
N GLY A 206 -6.98 0.50 17.71
CA GLY A 206 -7.67 -0.74 18.04
C GLY A 206 -6.80 -2.00 18.07
N GLY A 207 -5.54 -1.92 18.57
CA GLY A 207 -4.70 -3.10 18.84
C GLY A 207 -4.20 -3.80 17.58
N ARG A 208 -3.92 -3.04 16.52
CA ARG A 208 -3.48 -3.57 15.22
C ARG A 208 -1.96 -3.66 15.09
N GLU A 209 -1.24 -3.25 16.12
CA GLU A 209 0.22 -3.40 16.24
C GLU A 209 0.64 -4.86 16.03
N GLU A 210 -0.18 -5.80 16.48
CA GLU A 210 0.12 -7.23 16.46
C GLU A 210 -0.07 -7.91 15.10
N ILE A 211 -0.63 -7.23 14.09
CA ILE A 211 -0.97 -7.86 12.80
C ILE A 211 0.24 -8.54 12.14
N HIS A 212 1.43 -7.94 12.27
CA HIS A 212 2.66 -8.49 11.74
C HIS A 212 3.14 -9.72 12.52
N LEU A 213 2.97 -9.73 13.85
CA LEU A 213 3.27 -10.89 14.69
C LEU A 213 2.28 -12.03 14.46
N LEU A 214 1.00 -11.72 14.26
CA LEU A 214 0.00 -12.72 13.87
C LEU A 214 0.33 -13.30 12.48
N PHE A 215 0.80 -12.48 11.56
CA PHE A 215 1.25 -12.95 10.25
C PHE A 215 2.52 -13.80 10.35
N GLU A 216 3.47 -13.47 11.24
CA GLU A 216 4.61 -14.34 11.53
C GLU A 216 4.16 -15.73 11.95
N GLN A 217 3.12 -15.85 12.78
CA GLN A 217 2.57 -17.15 13.18
C GLN A 217 2.01 -17.93 11.98
N GLU A 218 1.31 -17.25 11.04
CA GLU A 218 0.81 -17.91 9.83
C GLU A 218 1.95 -18.39 8.92
N LEU A 219 3.00 -17.58 8.75
CA LEU A 219 4.21 -17.98 8.04
C LEU A 219 4.88 -19.19 8.69
N GLN A 220 4.99 -19.20 10.03
CA GLN A 220 5.65 -20.27 10.78
C GLN A 220 4.87 -21.59 10.77
N LYS A 221 3.56 -21.57 10.51
CA LYS A 221 2.78 -22.78 10.20
C LYS A 221 3.21 -23.43 8.88
N GLN A 222 3.68 -22.64 7.92
CA GLN A 222 4.21 -23.11 6.63
C GLN A 222 5.69 -23.48 6.73
N ALA A 223 6.49 -22.62 7.34
CA ALA A 223 7.93 -22.79 7.48
C ALA A 223 8.45 -22.17 8.80
N PRO A 224 8.99 -22.97 9.74
CA PRO A 224 9.37 -22.48 11.07
C PRO A 224 10.47 -21.39 11.09
N ARG A 225 11.20 -21.24 9.98
CA ARG A 225 12.31 -20.28 9.84
C ARG A 225 11.86 -18.96 9.17
N CYS A 226 10.59 -18.57 9.32
CA CYS A 226 10.06 -17.31 8.83
C CYS A 226 9.79 -16.38 10.01
N PHE A 227 10.23 -15.12 9.88
CA PHE A 227 10.07 -14.07 10.89
C PHE A 227 9.60 -12.78 10.24
N VAL A 228 8.95 -11.93 11.02
CA VAL A 228 8.51 -10.60 10.57
C VAL A 228 9.01 -9.56 11.56
N ALA A 229 9.67 -8.53 11.10
CA ALA A 229 9.95 -7.33 11.87
C ALA A 229 9.40 -6.11 11.15
N THR A 230 9.31 -5.00 11.84
CA THR A 230 8.80 -3.74 11.30
C THR A 230 9.79 -2.61 11.51
N VAL A 231 9.62 -1.54 10.74
CA VAL A 231 10.42 -0.32 10.88
C VAL A 231 9.95 0.50 12.08
N ASP A 232 8.63 0.55 12.34
CA ASP A 232 8.02 1.55 13.22
C ASP A 232 7.26 0.97 14.45
N THR A 233 7.05 -0.36 14.53
CA THR A 233 6.26 -0.94 15.64
C THR A 233 7.15 -1.32 16.80
N GLU A 234 7.03 -0.60 17.90
CA GLU A 234 7.70 -0.94 19.18
C GLU A 234 7.34 -2.36 19.63
N GLY A 235 8.33 -3.16 20.02
CA GLY A 235 8.16 -4.58 20.38
C GLY A 235 8.14 -5.54 19.18
N ASN A 236 8.28 -5.03 17.96
CA ASN A 236 8.47 -5.85 16.76
C ASN A 236 9.48 -5.22 15.78
N LEU A 237 10.51 -4.60 16.31
CA LEU A 237 11.65 -4.10 15.54
C LEU A 237 12.60 -5.24 15.17
N LEU A 238 13.67 -4.93 14.45
CA LEU A 238 14.66 -5.93 14.01
C LEU A 238 15.28 -6.69 15.18
N GLU A 239 15.68 -5.99 16.25
CA GLU A 239 16.25 -6.60 17.45
C GLU A 239 15.30 -7.58 18.13
N ASP A 240 14.00 -7.31 18.14
CA ASP A 240 12.98 -8.23 18.67
C ASP A 240 12.87 -9.49 17.81
N ALA A 241 12.95 -9.37 16.49
CA ALA A 241 12.96 -10.51 15.58
C ALA A 241 14.22 -11.35 15.75
N ILE A 242 15.41 -10.73 15.90
CA ILE A 242 16.67 -11.41 16.20
C ILE A 242 16.56 -12.18 17.52
N ALA A 243 15.98 -11.58 18.57
CA ALA A 243 15.74 -12.26 19.84
C ALA A 243 14.81 -13.48 19.68
N ARG A 244 13.75 -13.38 18.89
CA ARG A 244 12.85 -14.52 18.58
C ARG A 244 13.57 -15.63 17.80
N MET A 245 14.44 -15.26 16.82
CA MET A 245 15.28 -16.21 16.08
C MET A 245 16.21 -16.98 17.04
N GLN A 246 16.92 -16.26 17.91
CA GLN A 246 17.84 -16.85 18.88
C GLN A 246 17.12 -17.76 19.90
N LYS A 247 15.95 -17.36 20.38
CA LYS A 247 15.08 -18.18 21.25
C LYS A 247 14.68 -19.50 20.60
N LYS A 248 14.52 -19.52 19.27
CA LYS A 248 14.26 -20.75 18.49
C LYS A 248 15.54 -21.53 18.12
N GLY A 249 16.67 -21.15 18.66
CA GLY A 249 17.97 -21.82 18.42
C GLY A 249 18.64 -21.40 17.11
N ILE A 250 18.12 -20.40 16.40
CA ILE A 250 18.69 -19.87 15.16
C ILE A 250 19.68 -18.74 15.56
N LYS A 251 20.93 -19.11 15.80
CA LYS A 251 21.98 -18.19 16.27
C LYS A 251 22.98 -17.79 15.20
N GLY A 252 22.69 -18.04 13.93
CA GLY A 252 23.51 -17.76 12.76
C GLY A 252 22.94 -18.41 11.52
N GLY A 253 23.73 -18.44 10.44
CA GLY A 253 23.30 -18.93 9.12
C GLY A 253 22.77 -17.81 8.23
N ARG A 254 22.35 -18.19 7.02
CA ARG A 254 21.92 -17.24 6.00
C ARG A 254 20.52 -16.68 6.32
N VAL A 255 20.39 -15.36 6.26
CA VAL A 255 19.11 -14.65 6.38
C VAL A 255 18.81 -13.95 5.06
N ILE A 256 17.60 -14.13 4.57
CA ILE A 256 17.07 -13.42 3.39
C ILE A 256 16.08 -12.37 3.89
N CYS A 257 16.36 -11.11 3.64
CA CYS A 257 15.48 -9.99 3.95
C CYS A 257 14.54 -9.71 2.78
N ILE A 258 13.23 -9.59 3.05
CA ILE A 258 12.18 -9.47 2.05
C ILE A 258 11.23 -8.35 2.46
N PRO A 259 10.95 -7.36 1.61
CA PRO A 259 9.97 -6.34 1.96
C PRO A 259 8.55 -6.94 1.98
N LEU A 260 7.92 -6.88 3.15
CA LEU A 260 6.48 -7.12 3.32
C LEU A 260 5.75 -5.79 3.05
N MET A 261 5.94 -5.29 1.85
CA MET A 261 5.45 -4.00 1.38
C MET A 261 4.93 -4.13 -0.04
N THR A 262 3.96 -3.31 -0.40
CA THR A 262 3.37 -3.29 -1.76
C THR A 262 4.44 -3.17 -2.84
N ILE A 263 5.41 -2.29 -2.63
CA ILE A 263 6.56 -2.05 -3.50
C ILE A 263 7.84 -1.96 -2.65
N ALA A 264 8.98 -2.25 -3.25
CA ALA A 264 10.28 -1.98 -2.64
C ALA A 264 10.62 -0.49 -2.80
N GLY A 265 10.32 0.30 -1.77
CA GLY A 265 10.58 1.74 -1.72
C GLY A 265 11.79 2.08 -0.87
N ASP A 266 11.73 3.27 -0.27
CA ASP A 266 12.80 3.87 0.52
C ASP A 266 13.32 2.94 1.65
N HIS A 267 12.41 2.38 2.44
CA HIS A 267 12.76 1.44 3.51
C HIS A 267 13.48 0.17 3.01
N ALA A 268 13.09 -0.37 1.85
CA ALA A 268 13.75 -1.55 1.31
C ALA A 268 15.19 -1.24 0.83
N HIS A 269 15.38 -0.08 0.23
CA HIS A 269 16.68 0.33 -0.29
C HIS A 269 17.62 0.83 0.82
N ASN A 270 17.13 1.68 1.69
CA ASN A 270 17.97 2.36 2.69
C ASN A 270 18.01 1.60 4.02
N ASP A 271 16.84 1.29 4.62
CA ASP A 271 16.82 0.70 5.97
C ASP A 271 17.07 -0.81 5.94
N MET A 272 16.63 -1.53 4.90
CA MET A 272 16.83 -2.98 4.81
C MET A 272 18.18 -3.35 4.21
N GLN A 273 18.45 -2.89 2.97
CA GLN A 273 19.66 -3.25 2.24
C GLN A 273 20.87 -2.40 2.66
N GLY A 274 20.66 -1.09 2.89
CA GLY A 274 21.71 -0.12 3.12
C GLY A 274 22.38 0.38 1.84
N GLY A 275 23.14 1.48 1.97
CA GLY A 275 23.88 2.09 0.87
C GLY A 275 24.99 1.22 0.30
N ASP A 276 25.71 1.77 -0.70
CA ASP A 276 26.81 1.07 -1.37
C ASP A 276 28.07 0.93 -0.48
N GLU A 277 28.20 1.78 0.53
CA GLU A 277 29.31 1.74 1.48
C GLU A 277 28.93 0.91 2.72
N ASP A 278 29.53 -0.27 2.85
CA ASP A 278 29.51 -1.05 4.09
C ASP A 278 30.42 -0.36 5.13
N THR A 279 29.92 0.69 5.75
CA THR A 279 30.60 1.28 6.88
C THR A 279 30.18 0.58 8.18
N PRO A 280 31.07 0.50 9.19
CA PRO A 280 30.69 -0.03 10.51
C PRO A 280 29.53 0.72 11.18
N GLU A 281 29.28 1.94 10.76
CA GLU A 281 28.21 2.83 11.22
C GLU A 281 26.91 2.67 10.43
N ALA A 282 26.87 1.80 9.41
CA ALA A 282 25.64 1.55 8.65
C ALA A 282 24.56 0.94 9.57
N GLU A 283 23.43 1.62 9.65
CA GLU A 283 22.29 1.22 10.49
C GLU A 283 21.26 0.35 9.73
N SER A 284 21.65 -0.27 8.60
CA SER A 284 20.75 -1.12 7.83
C SER A 284 20.50 -2.47 8.52
N TRP A 285 19.33 -3.06 8.24
CA TRP A 285 19.01 -4.40 8.74
C TRP A 285 20.07 -5.43 8.36
N ARG A 286 20.61 -5.34 7.14
CA ARG A 286 21.71 -6.18 6.67
C ARG A 286 22.94 -6.05 7.59
N ALA A 287 23.36 -4.82 7.89
CA ALA A 287 24.52 -4.58 8.74
C ALA A 287 24.30 -5.09 10.18
N GLU A 288 23.10 -4.84 10.75
CA GLU A 288 22.74 -5.31 12.09
C GLU A 288 22.68 -6.84 12.19
N LEU A 289 22.16 -7.52 11.16
CA LEU A 289 22.16 -8.98 11.09
C LEU A 289 23.60 -9.55 11.06
N VAL A 290 24.50 -8.94 10.28
CA VAL A 290 25.91 -9.33 10.23
C VAL A 290 26.60 -9.11 11.59
N LYS A 291 26.36 -7.98 12.24
CA LYS A 291 26.86 -7.71 13.62
C LYS A 291 26.33 -8.75 14.63
N ALA A 292 25.09 -9.22 14.45
CA ALA A 292 24.47 -10.25 15.28
C ALA A 292 24.95 -11.69 14.97
N GLY A 293 25.86 -11.87 14.00
CA GLY A 293 26.48 -13.16 13.66
C GLY A 293 25.75 -13.96 12.56
N TYR A 294 24.82 -13.33 11.82
CA TYR A 294 24.15 -13.95 10.67
C TYR A 294 24.89 -13.63 9.37
N GLN A 295 24.62 -14.42 8.33
CA GLN A 295 25.09 -14.15 6.98
C GLN A 295 23.95 -13.45 6.23
N CYS A 296 24.18 -12.23 5.80
CA CYS A 296 23.21 -11.45 4.99
C CYS A 296 24.02 -10.58 4.02
N SER A 297 24.12 -11.01 2.77
CA SER A 297 24.74 -10.23 1.71
C SER A 297 23.77 -9.20 1.12
N LYS A 298 24.27 -8.34 0.24
CA LYS A 298 23.41 -7.36 -0.46
C LYS A 298 22.37 -8.08 -1.33
N GLU A 299 22.74 -9.19 -1.93
CA GLU A 299 21.85 -10.02 -2.76
C GLU A 299 20.80 -10.77 -1.92
N ASP A 300 21.04 -10.95 -0.62
CA ASP A 300 20.06 -11.51 0.31
C ASP A 300 18.96 -10.52 0.69
N CYS A 301 19.16 -9.24 0.42
CA CYS A 301 18.12 -8.23 0.55
C CYS A 301 17.34 -8.12 -0.76
N ARG A 302 16.14 -8.71 -0.81
CA ARG A 302 15.29 -8.68 -1.99
C ARG A 302 14.67 -7.29 -2.17
N LEU A 303 14.86 -6.68 -3.34
CA LEU A 303 14.26 -5.38 -3.68
C LEU A 303 13.05 -5.58 -4.62
N THR A 304 12.20 -6.55 -4.27
CA THR A 304 10.99 -6.90 -5.01
C THR A 304 9.78 -6.69 -4.11
N GLY A 305 8.90 -5.79 -4.49
CA GLY A 305 7.64 -5.55 -3.77
C GLY A 305 6.61 -6.66 -4.02
N LEU A 306 5.61 -6.75 -3.15
CA LEU A 306 4.60 -7.82 -3.22
C LEU A 306 3.83 -7.83 -4.54
N ILE A 307 3.54 -6.66 -5.13
CA ILE A 307 2.82 -6.59 -6.42
C ILE A 307 3.69 -6.92 -7.64
N GLU A 308 4.99 -7.14 -7.46
CA GLU A 308 5.90 -7.61 -8.50
C GLU A 308 6.04 -9.14 -8.50
N MET A 309 5.48 -9.81 -7.48
CA MET A 309 5.46 -11.27 -7.36
C MET A 309 4.28 -11.84 -8.15
N PRO A 310 4.51 -12.70 -9.19
CA PRO A 310 3.42 -13.20 -10.01
C PRO A 310 2.32 -13.94 -9.23
N GLU A 311 2.68 -14.64 -8.17
CA GLU A 311 1.74 -15.39 -7.33
C GLU A 311 0.84 -14.46 -6.50
N VAL A 312 1.36 -13.31 -6.08
CA VAL A 312 0.59 -12.27 -5.39
C VAL A 312 -0.34 -11.57 -6.38
N VAL A 313 0.12 -11.28 -7.60
CA VAL A 313 -0.73 -10.70 -8.66
C VAL A 313 -1.88 -11.65 -8.98
N GLN A 314 -1.62 -12.94 -9.17
CA GLN A 314 -2.66 -13.96 -9.39
C GLN A 314 -3.63 -14.06 -8.20
N PHE A 315 -3.14 -13.88 -6.98
CA PHE A 315 -4.01 -13.82 -5.80
C PHE A 315 -4.96 -12.61 -5.89
N LEU A 316 -4.46 -11.41 -6.21
CA LEU A 316 -5.28 -10.21 -6.38
C LEU A 316 -6.31 -10.38 -7.52
N GLU A 317 -5.91 -10.98 -8.64
CA GLU A 317 -6.82 -11.30 -9.74
C GLU A 317 -7.99 -12.18 -9.28
N ARG A 318 -7.71 -13.25 -8.55
CA ARG A 318 -8.75 -14.14 -8.01
C ARG A 318 -9.70 -13.42 -7.03
N GLN A 319 -9.18 -12.51 -6.20
CA GLN A 319 -10.04 -11.73 -5.28
C GLN A 319 -10.95 -10.76 -6.06
N LEU A 320 -10.39 -10.07 -7.05
CA LEU A 320 -11.14 -9.18 -7.94
C LEU A 320 -12.22 -9.95 -8.74
N GLU A 321 -11.89 -11.11 -9.31
CA GLU A 321 -12.82 -11.96 -10.06
C GLU A 321 -14.01 -12.38 -9.19
N LYS A 322 -13.76 -12.84 -7.97
CA LYS A 322 -14.82 -13.18 -7.00
C LYS A 322 -15.74 -12.01 -6.72
N GLN A 323 -15.19 -10.81 -6.59
CA GLN A 323 -15.98 -9.61 -6.29
C GLN A 323 -16.80 -9.13 -7.50
N ILE A 324 -16.22 -9.15 -8.69
CA ILE A 324 -16.91 -8.78 -9.94
C ILE A 324 -18.04 -9.76 -10.25
N THR A 325 -17.84 -11.05 -9.98
CA THR A 325 -18.86 -12.09 -10.24
C THR A 325 -20.01 -12.06 -9.23
N ARG A 326 -19.75 -11.70 -7.95
CA ARG A 326 -20.81 -11.55 -6.92
C ARG A 326 -21.81 -10.44 -7.22
N LYS A 327 -21.42 -9.48 -8.04
CA LYS A 327 -22.22 -8.31 -8.41
C LYS A 327 -23.15 -8.56 -9.64
N ARG A 328 -23.17 -9.77 -10.14
CA ARG A 328 -24.07 -10.24 -11.19
C ARG A 328 -25.23 -11.06 -10.61
#